data_ab5368e81020ced4a0052d2beaa71200
#
_entry.id   ab5368e81020ced4a0052d2beaa71200
#
_cell.length_a   1.000
_cell.length_b   1.000
_cell.length_c   1.000
_cell.angle_alpha   90.00
_cell.angle_beta   90.00
_cell.angle_gamma   90.00
#
_symmetry.space_group_name_H-M   'P 1'
#
loop_
_entity.id
_entity.type
_entity.pdbx_description
1 polymer ?
#
loop_
_entity_poly.entity_id
_entity_poly.type
_entity_poly.pdbx_seq_one_letter_code
_entity_poly.pdbx_strand_id
1 'polypeptide(L)'
;MAVVLHWIPATIISRNSTGGMFTLPNRNLRTGFQVHAVTGDQDSHNESDAKFPNDYTELLVQAKEAAESALKDGKQLMEIEFPTAGLHTVPGDGEGGNEMTGSMLLIREFCDRFVPAEKTTRTRIFFPEANEVSFARQSAFEGCSLKLDYLTKPSLFEDFGFTTKVKMADRVRPEDETFLVAYPYFNVNEMLVVEELYKEAIVGTNRKLIIFNGELDRIRSGYYPSFFYPKLAALSKTFLPKLETIYYVHNFKGLKGGTLFRCYPGPWKVLRKASSGSYICLHQQEEMPSLKEVALEILPSA
;
A
#
# COMPACT_ATOMS: atom_id res chain seq x y z
N MET A 1 1.15 -0.27 -32.25
CA MET A 1 -0.21 -0.86 -32.22
C MET A 1 -0.53 -1.15 -30.76
N ALA A 2 -1.31 -0.30 -30.14
CA ALA A 2 -1.68 -0.44 -28.74
C ALA A 2 -2.86 -1.41 -28.62
N VAL A 3 -2.68 -2.51 -27.91
CA VAL A 3 -3.78 -3.44 -27.59
C VAL A 3 -4.41 -2.95 -26.28
N VAL A 4 -5.55 -2.30 -26.41
CA VAL A 4 -6.42 -1.92 -25.30
C VAL A 4 -7.20 -3.16 -24.89
N LEU A 5 -6.85 -3.76 -23.76
CA LEU A 5 -7.65 -4.83 -23.15
C LEU A 5 -8.90 -4.21 -22.48
N HIS A 6 -10.04 -4.35 -23.15
CA HIS A 6 -11.34 -4.00 -22.59
C HIS A 6 -11.74 -4.97 -21.49
N TRP A 7 -12.12 -4.41 -20.37
CA TRP A 7 -12.76 -5.10 -19.25
C TRP A 7 -14.17 -5.56 -19.66
N ILE A 8 -14.47 -6.87 -19.56
CA ILE A 8 -15.82 -7.43 -19.70
C ILE A 8 -16.31 -7.81 -18.31
N PRO A 9 -17.44 -7.28 -17.84
CA PRO A 9 -18.02 -7.70 -16.56
C PRO A 9 -18.64 -9.10 -16.71
N ALA A 10 -18.30 -10.01 -15.78
CA ALA A 10 -18.88 -11.35 -15.71
C ALA A 10 -20.36 -11.30 -15.31
N THR A 11 -21.24 -11.67 -16.23
CA THR A 11 -22.66 -11.86 -16.02
C THR A 11 -22.90 -13.13 -15.20
N ILE A 12 -23.56 -13.00 -14.07
CA ILE A 12 -24.01 -14.12 -13.22
C ILE A 12 -25.13 -14.85 -13.94
N ILE A 13 -24.89 -16.07 -14.37
CA ILE A 13 -25.93 -17.00 -14.83
C ILE A 13 -26.36 -17.87 -13.64
N SER A 14 -27.58 -17.61 -13.17
CA SER A 14 -28.31 -18.50 -12.25
C SER A 14 -28.67 -19.79 -12.97
N ARG A 15 -28.24 -20.94 -12.45
CA ARG A 15 -28.82 -22.26 -12.78
C ARG A 15 -29.32 -22.93 -11.51
N ASN A 16 -30.62 -23.01 -11.39
CA ASN A 16 -31.31 -23.94 -10.52
C ASN A 16 -31.06 -25.38 -11.00
N SER A 17 -30.66 -26.27 -10.11
CA SER A 17 -30.99 -27.69 -10.24
C SER A 17 -30.95 -28.39 -8.86
N THR A 18 -31.98 -29.11 -8.65
CA THR A 18 -32.49 -29.92 -7.57
C THR A 18 -31.54 -31.04 -7.08
N GLY A 19 -31.56 -31.25 -5.75
CA GLY A 19 -31.59 -32.57 -5.14
C GLY A 19 -30.25 -33.27 -4.87
N GLY A 20 -29.89 -33.38 -3.60
CA GLY A 20 -28.83 -34.26 -3.14
C GLY A 20 -28.53 -34.05 -1.66
N MET A 21 -29.21 -34.82 -0.82
CA MET A 21 -29.10 -34.83 0.63
C MET A 21 -27.83 -35.62 1.03
N PHE A 22 -26.80 -34.90 1.50
CA PHE A 22 -25.67 -35.50 2.22
C PHE A 22 -25.52 -34.81 3.58
N THR A 23 -25.77 -35.61 4.63
CA THR A 23 -25.53 -35.28 6.02
C THR A 23 -24.03 -35.24 6.30
N LEU A 24 -23.51 -34.11 6.77
CA LEU A 24 -22.17 -33.97 7.32
C LEU A 24 -22.23 -33.80 8.84
N PRO A 25 -21.26 -34.33 9.59
CA PRO A 25 -21.28 -34.33 11.05
C PRO A 25 -21.04 -32.97 11.65
N ASN A 26 -21.84 -32.70 12.66
CA ASN A 26 -21.84 -31.50 13.53
C ASN A 26 -20.49 -31.39 14.29
N ARG A 27 -19.66 -30.41 13.92
CA ARG A 27 -18.57 -29.96 14.79
C ARG A 27 -18.91 -28.56 15.30
N ASN A 28 -19.43 -28.52 16.53
CA ASN A 28 -19.55 -27.33 17.33
C ASN A 28 -18.16 -26.77 17.63
N LEU A 29 -17.76 -25.73 16.91
CA LEU A 29 -16.73 -24.78 17.35
C LEU A 29 -17.44 -23.45 17.58
N ARG A 30 -17.94 -23.28 18.82
CA ARG A 30 -18.31 -21.96 19.34
C ARG A 30 -17.01 -21.25 19.71
N THR A 31 -16.45 -20.46 18.79
CA THR A 31 -15.60 -19.34 19.15
C THR A 31 -16.52 -18.14 19.38
N GLY A 32 -16.68 -17.77 20.63
CA GLY A 32 -17.48 -16.61 21.03
C GLY A 32 -16.78 -15.34 20.56
N PHE A 33 -17.33 -14.69 19.53
CA PHE A 33 -16.98 -13.32 19.21
C PHE A 33 -17.63 -12.40 20.26
N GLN A 34 -16.81 -11.80 21.10
CA GLN A 34 -17.25 -10.70 21.96
C GLN A 34 -17.24 -9.42 21.15
N VAL A 35 -18.42 -8.94 20.78
CA VAL A 35 -18.62 -7.58 20.29
C VAL A 35 -18.53 -6.65 21.49
N HIS A 36 -17.41 -5.98 21.69
CA HIS A 36 -17.30 -4.90 22.66
C HIS A 36 -17.85 -3.62 22.02
N ALA A 37 -19.13 -3.34 22.27
CA ALA A 37 -19.68 -1.99 22.11
C ALA A 37 -19.10 -1.16 23.26
N VAL A 38 -18.11 -0.33 23.01
CA VAL A 38 -17.62 0.66 23.96
C VAL A 38 -18.56 1.87 23.91
N THR A 39 -19.56 1.86 24.78
CA THR A 39 -20.29 3.07 25.18
C THR A 39 -19.69 3.53 26.51
N GLY A 40 -19.14 4.73 26.53
CA GLY A 40 -18.79 5.38 27.81
C GLY A 40 -17.53 6.20 27.75
N ASP A 41 -17.71 7.50 27.93
CA ASP A 41 -16.67 8.48 28.21
C ASP A 41 -15.68 7.97 29.25
N GLN A 42 -14.43 7.78 28.84
CA GLN A 42 -13.27 7.98 29.70
C GLN A 42 -12.13 8.44 28.82
N ASP A 43 -11.81 9.75 28.92
CA ASP A 43 -10.58 10.37 28.45
C ASP A 43 -9.37 9.76 29.17
N SER A 44 -8.92 8.60 28.73
CA SER A 44 -7.56 8.16 28.92
C SER A 44 -6.84 8.37 27.59
N HIS A 45 -6.16 9.50 27.45
CA HIS A 45 -5.27 9.79 26.34
C HIS A 45 -4.16 8.71 26.26
N ASN A 46 -4.44 7.64 25.54
CA ASN A 46 -3.39 6.84 24.92
C ASN A 46 -2.90 7.64 23.70
N GLU A 47 -1.76 8.29 23.81
CA GLU A 47 -1.13 9.13 22.76
C GLU A 47 -0.87 8.38 21.43
N SER A 48 -1.20 7.09 21.33
CA SER A 48 -0.95 6.25 20.16
C SER A 48 -2.17 6.00 19.27
N ASP A 49 -3.36 6.51 19.61
CA ASP A 49 -4.61 6.17 18.90
C ASP A 49 -5.01 7.26 17.88
N ALA A 50 -4.32 7.29 16.71
CA ALA A 50 -4.61 8.23 15.62
C ALA A 50 -6.05 8.07 15.13
N LYS A 51 -6.73 9.21 14.95
CA LYS A 51 -8.06 9.30 14.32
C LYS A 51 -7.91 9.27 12.80
N PHE A 52 -8.96 8.84 12.10
CA PHE A 52 -8.98 8.92 10.63
C PHE A 52 -8.84 10.38 10.19
N PRO A 53 -7.94 10.72 9.24
CA PRO A 53 -7.63 12.09 8.85
C PRO A 53 -8.81 12.75 8.12
N ASN A 54 -8.97 14.06 8.31
CA ASN A 54 -10.02 14.84 7.66
C ASN A 54 -9.65 15.24 6.23
N ASP A 55 -8.37 15.42 5.96
CA ASP A 55 -7.82 15.85 4.68
C ASP A 55 -6.40 15.29 4.45
N TYR A 56 -5.83 15.56 3.28
CA TYR A 56 -4.47 15.14 2.95
C TYR A 56 -3.39 15.84 3.78
N THR A 57 -3.64 17.03 4.30
CA THR A 57 -2.68 17.72 5.16
C THR A 57 -2.50 16.96 6.47
N GLU A 58 -3.60 16.59 7.11
CA GLU A 58 -3.60 15.77 8.33
C GLU A 58 -3.04 14.37 8.05
N LEU A 59 -3.43 13.74 6.92
CA LEU A 59 -2.91 12.46 6.49
C LEU A 59 -1.38 12.47 6.39
N LEU A 60 -0.82 13.47 5.72
CA LEU A 60 0.63 13.56 5.53
C LEU A 60 1.39 13.85 6.82
N VAL A 61 0.78 14.59 7.76
CA VAL A 61 1.34 14.78 9.11
C VAL A 61 1.37 13.45 9.85
N GLN A 62 0.25 12.71 9.88
CA GLN A 62 0.17 11.40 10.51
C GLN A 62 1.15 10.40 9.87
N ALA A 63 1.23 10.35 8.53
CA ALA A 63 2.14 9.45 7.83
C ALA A 63 3.62 9.77 8.15
N LYS A 64 3.97 11.07 8.27
CA LYS A 64 5.31 11.50 8.71
C LYS A 64 5.60 11.04 10.13
N GLU A 65 4.70 11.27 11.08
CA GLU A 65 4.86 10.88 12.47
C GLU A 65 4.97 9.36 12.63
N ALA A 66 4.16 8.62 11.89
CA ALA A 66 4.24 7.16 11.81
C ALA A 66 5.61 6.68 11.28
N ALA A 67 6.13 7.33 10.22
CA ALA A 67 7.45 7.01 9.69
C ALA A 67 8.58 7.32 10.70
N GLU A 68 8.52 8.46 11.38
CA GLU A 68 9.48 8.83 12.42
C GLU A 68 9.44 7.87 13.61
N SER A 69 8.24 7.44 14.03
CA SER A 69 8.07 6.45 15.11
C SER A 69 8.66 5.10 14.69
N ALA A 70 8.35 4.62 13.49
CA ALA A 70 8.90 3.37 12.98
C ALA A 70 10.44 3.41 12.87
N LEU A 71 11.00 4.55 12.47
CA LEU A 71 12.47 4.73 12.44
C LEU A 71 13.09 4.68 13.84
N LYS A 72 12.44 5.25 14.86
CA LYS A 72 12.90 5.15 16.27
C LYS A 72 12.90 3.71 16.74
N ASP A 73 11.93 2.90 16.30
CA ASP A 73 11.82 1.48 16.60
C ASP A 73 12.71 0.60 15.69
N GLY A 74 13.60 1.22 14.90
CA GLY A 74 14.58 0.52 14.07
C GLY A 74 14.03 -0.12 12.80
N LYS A 75 12.81 0.24 12.37
CA LYS A 75 12.24 -0.27 11.11
C LYS A 75 12.97 0.36 9.93
N GLN A 76 13.47 -0.47 9.03
CA GLN A 76 14.21 -0.02 7.83
C GLN A 76 13.40 -0.19 6.54
N LEU A 77 12.41 -1.06 6.53
CA LEU A 77 11.59 -1.39 5.37
C LEU A 77 10.13 -1.10 5.68
N MET A 78 9.57 -0.08 5.02
CA MET A 78 8.28 0.50 5.37
C MET A 78 7.35 0.62 4.16
N GLU A 79 6.05 0.57 4.40
CA GLU A 79 4.98 0.76 3.40
C GLU A 79 4.04 1.87 3.84
N ILE A 80 3.71 2.75 2.90
CA ILE A 80 2.67 3.77 3.00
C ILE A 80 1.70 3.58 1.83
N GLU A 81 0.42 3.43 2.12
CA GLU A 81 -0.63 3.20 1.12
C GLU A 81 -1.87 4.04 1.45
N PHE A 82 -2.33 4.85 0.50
CA PHE A 82 -3.58 5.62 0.64
C PHE A 82 -4.14 6.06 -0.72
N PRO A 83 -5.45 6.33 -0.84
CA PRO A 83 -6.06 6.80 -2.07
C PRO A 83 -5.54 8.19 -2.46
N THR A 84 -5.30 8.44 -3.76
CA THR A 84 -4.73 9.68 -4.27
C THR A 84 -5.72 10.52 -5.09
N ALA A 85 -6.76 9.91 -5.62
CA ALA A 85 -7.83 10.61 -6.34
C ALA A 85 -8.83 11.31 -5.42
N GLY A 86 -8.81 10.98 -4.13
CA GLY A 86 -9.65 11.54 -3.08
C GLY A 86 -9.60 10.63 -1.85
N LEU A 87 -9.57 11.21 -0.64
CA LEU A 87 -9.37 10.46 0.61
C LEU A 87 -10.39 9.33 0.84
N HIS A 88 -11.59 9.48 0.26
CA HIS A 88 -12.68 8.51 0.36
C HIS A 88 -12.90 7.68 -0.91
N THR A 89 -12.05 7.83 -1.93
CA THR A 89 -12.16 7.04 -3.15
C THR A 89 -11.79 5.58 -2.89
N VAL A 90 -12.46 4.70 -3.63
CA VAL A 90 -12.15 3.27 -3.59
C VAL A 90 -11.10 2.97 -4.66
N PRO A 91 -10.08 2.15 -4.37
CA PRO A 91 -9.07 1.80 -5.36
C PRO A 91 -9.68 1.28 -6.67
N GLY A 92 -9.17 1.78 -7.78
CA GLY A 92 -9.64 1.42 -9.13
C GLY A 92 -10.84 2.23 -9.66
N ASP A 93 -11.34 3.23 -8.91
CA ASP A 93 -12.39 4.13 -9.38
C ASP A 93 -11.85 5.40 -10.05
N GLY A 94 -10.54 5.65 -9.96
CA GLY A 94 -9.87 6.79 -10.58
C GLY A 94 -9.53 6.56 -12.05
N GLU A 95 -9.36 7.66 -12.81
CA GLU A 95 -8.72 7.64 -14.11
C GLU A 95 -7.20 7.57 -13.88
N GLY A 96 -6.55 6.48 -14.28
CA GLY A 96 -5.16 6.13 -13.95
C GLY A 96 -4.13 7.26 -14.09
N GLY A 97 -4.29 8.16 -15.07
CA GLY A 97 -3.40 9.32 -15.23
C GLY A 97 -3.52 10.36 -14.08
N ASN A 98 -4.72 10.57 -13.57
CA ASN A 98 -4.98 11.49 -12.45
C ASN A 98 -4.49 10.91 -11.13
N GLU A 99 -4.60 9.59 -10.95
CA GLU A 99 -4.08 8.91 -9.76
C GLU A 99 -2.55 9.00 -9.67
N MET A 100 -1.86 8.80 -10.79
CA MET A 100 -0.40 8.91 -10.84
C MET A 100 0.09 10.32 -10.52
N THR A 101 -0.53 11.35 -11.12
CA THR A 101 -0.19 12.74 -10.84
C THR A 101 -0.48 13.11 -9.40
N GLY A 102 -1.61 12.66 -8.86
CA GLY A 102 -1.97 12.83 -7.45
C GLY A 102 -0.96 12.15 -6.51
N SER A 103 -0.57 10.91 -6.80
CA SER A 103 0.47 10.20 -6.06
C SER A 103 1.79 10.98 -6.04
N MET A 104 2.22 11.47 -7.18
CA MET A 104 3.49 12.19 -7.32
C MET A 104 3.52 13.47 -6.48
N LEU A 105 2.45 14.26 -6.48
CA LEU A 105 2.31 15.46 -5.66
C LEU A 105 2.33 15.14 -4.16
N LEU A 106 1.57 14.14 -3.74
CA LEU A 106 1.50 13.73 -2.33
C LEU A 106 2.82 13.14 -1.82
N ILE A 107 3.54 12.40 -2.65
CA ILE A 107 4.90 11.91 -2.33
C ILE A 107 5.85 13.10 -2.18
N ARG A 108 5.77 14.11 -3.06
CA ARG A 108 6.58 15.31 -2.93
C ARG A 108 6.28 16.03 -1.61
N GLU A 109 5.02 16.26 -1.29
CA GLU A 109 4.61 16.91 -0.05
C GLU A 109 5.01 16.12 1.20
N PHE A 110 4.96 14.78 1.15
CA PHE A 110 5.50 13.94 2.22
C PHE A 110 7.00 14.16 2.38
N CYS A 111 7.76 14.15 1.27
CA CYS A 111 9.21 14.37 1.31
C CYS A 111 9.56 15.73 1.93
N ASP A 112 8.83 16.77 1.57
CA ASP A 112 9.08 18.12 2.10
C ASP A 112 8.86 18.22 3.62
N ARG A 113 7.99 17.36 4.18
CA ARG A 113 7.74 17.28 5.63
C ARG A 113 8.67 16.32 6.35
N PHE A 114 9.03 15.23 5.71
CA PHE A 114 9.75 14.09 6.32
C PHE A 114 11.27 14.19 6.18
N VAL A 115 11.76 14.68 5.03
CA VAL A 115 13.19 14.72 4.72
C VAL A 115 13.79 16.06 5.16
N PRO A 116 14.69 16.08 6.16
CA PRO A 116 15.37 17.29 6.55
C PRO A 116 16.19 17.88 5.38
N ALA A 117 16.32 19.21 5.31
CA ALA A 117 16.96 19.92 4.21
C ALA A 117 18.40 19.41 3.94
N GLU A 118 19.16 19.09 4.99
CA GLU A 118 20.52 18.56 4.92
C GLU A 118 20.58 17.11 4.40
N LYS A 119 19.45 16.40 4.35
CA LYS A 119 19.35 15.01 3.88
C LYS A 119 18.76 14.87 2.48
N THR A 120 18.31 15.96 1.87
CA THR A 120 17.68 15.89 0.54
C THR A 120 18.61 15.29 -0.52
N THR A 121 19.90 15.67 -0.52
CA THR A 121 20.91 15.13 -1.43
C THR A 121 21.31 13.67 -1.14
N ARG A 122 20.88 13.13 0.00
CA ARG A 122 21.08 11.73 0.44
C ARG A 122 19.82 10.90 0.34
N THR A 123 18.73 11.49 -0.18
CA THR A 123 17.45 10.82 -0.39
C THR A 123 17.24 10.62 -1.88
N ARG A 124 16.98 9.39 -2.28
CA ARG A 124 16.71 8.99 -3.66
C ARG A 124 15.30 8.45 -3.79
N ILE A 125 14.58 8.92 -4.81
CA ILE A 125 13.23 8.47 -5.15
C ILE A 125 13.31 7.68 -6.44
N PHE A 126 12.80 6.45 -6.43
CA PHE A 126 12.66 5.60 -7.60
C PHE A 126 11.23 5.65 -8.10
N PHE A 127 11.06 6.04 -9.35
CA PHE A 127 9.81 5.94 -10.08
C PHE A 127 9.80 4.65 -10.92
N PRO A 128 8.65 4.16 -11.40
CA PRO A 128 8.60 2.97 -12.24
C PRO A 128 9.53 3.04 -13.44
N GLU A 129 9.45 4.13 -14.23
CA GLU A 129 10.17 4.27 -15.49
C GLU A 129 10.83 5.65 -15.68
N ALA A 130 11.73 5.76 -16.65
CA ALA A 130 12.47 7.00 -16.94
C ALA A 130 11.57 8.16 -17.40
N ASN A 131 10.44 7.87 -18.06
CA ASN A 131 9.48 8.88 -18.51
C ASN A 131 8.87 9.61 -17.31
N GLU A 132 8.55 8.88 -16.24
CA GLU A 132 8.00 9.46 -15.02
C GLU A 132 9.01 10.29 -14.26
N VAL A 133 10.29 9.90 -14.26
CA VAL A 133 11.37 10.75 -13.74
C VAL A 133 11.44 12.07 -14.49
N SER A 134 11.33 12.04 -15.82
CA SER A 134 11.36 13.24 -16.65
C SER A 134 10.16 14.14 -16.37
N PHE A 135 8.97 13.56 -16.24
CA PHE A 135 7.75 14.27 -15.88
C PHE A 135 7.82 14.83 -14.45
N ALA A 136 8.30 14.05 -13.49
CA ALA A 136 8.47 14.49 -12.10
C ALA A 136 9.38 15.73 -12.00
N ARG A 137 10.50 15.75 -12.74
CA ARG A 137 11.44 16.87 -12.78
C ARG A 137 10.84 18.15 -13.37
N GLN A 138 9.87 18.03 -14.27
CA GLN A 138 9.18 19.15 -14.91
C GLN A 138 7.90 19.57 -14.18
N SER A 139 7.50 18.86 -13.14
CA SER A 139 6.26 19.09 -12.39
C SER A 139 6.50 19.13 -10.88
N ALA A 140 6.00 18.14 -10.16
CA ALA A 140 6.00 18.10 -8.69
C ALA A 140 7.39 18.20 -8.04
N PHE A 141 8.45 17.78 -8.72
CA PHE A 141 9.83 17.81 -8.20
C PHE A 141 10.73 18.86 -8.88
N GLU A 142 10.13 19.84 -9.55
CA GLU A 142 10.89 20.96 -10.13
C GLU A 142 11.67 21.71 -9.05
N GLY A 143 12.94 21.99 -9.32
CA GLY A 143 13.84 22.75 -8.42
C GLY A 143 14.22 22.06 -7.11
N CYS A 144 13.79 20.80 -6.86
CA CYS A 144 14.16 20.09 -5.64
C CYS A 144 15.57 19.47 -5.71
N SER A 145 16.21 19.32 -4.54
CA SER A 145 17.53 18.68 -4.41
C SER A 145 17.47 17.15 -4.23
N LEU A 146 16.27 16.57 -4.20
CA LEU A 146 16.08 15.11 -4.13
C LEU A 146 16.62 14.44 -5.37
N LYS A 147 17.24 13.28 -5.21
CA LYS A 147 17.73 12.48 -6.32
C LYS A 147 16.57 11.64 -6.90
N LEU A 148 16.27 11.81 -8.18
CA LEU A 148 15.25 11.03 -8.85
C LEU A 148 15.89 10.01 -9.79
N ASP A 149 15.38 8.77 -9.75
CA ASP A 149 15.81 7.66 -10.57
C ASP A 149 14.60 6.76 -10.93
N TYR A 150 14.79 5.71 -11.70
CA TYR A 150 13.72 4.81 -12.13
C TYR A 150 14.05 3.35 -11.81
N LEU A 151 13.04 2.50 -11.65
CA LEU A 151 13.21 1.08 -11.33
C LEU A 151 13.56 0.27 -12.59
N THR A 152 12.77 0.41 -13.64
CA THR A 152 12.87 -0.39 -14.86
C THR A 152 13.16 0.48 -16.08
N LYS A 153 13.78 -0.10 -17.11
CA LYS A 153 13.89 0.53 -18.42
C LYS A 153 12.73 0.05 -19.27
N PRO A 154 12.11 0.93 -20.07
CA PRO A 154 11.17 0.50 -21.09
C PRO A 154 11.88 -0.51 -22.00
N SER A 155 11.39 -1.72 -22.06
CA SER A 155 11.90 -2.76 -22.96
C SER A 155 10.77 -3.12 -23.92
N LEU A 156 11.03 -2.97 -25.21
CA LEU A 156 10.13 -3.46 -26.27
C LEU A 156 9.98 -4.99 -26.25
N PHE A 157 10.76 -5.68 -25.41
CA PHE A 157 10.82 -7.13 -25.29
C PHE A 157 10.43 -7.63 -23.88
N GLU A 158 9.86 -6.78 -23.02
CA GLU A 158 9.44 -7.19 -21.65
C GLU A 158 8.38 -8.29 -21.68
N ASP A 159 7.52 -8.32 -22.66
CA ASP A 159 6.54 -9.38 -22.87
C ASP A 159 7.17 -10.76 -23.14
N PHE A 160 8.44 -10.81 -23.50
CA PHE A 160 9.19 -12.04 -23.75
C PHE A 160 10.18 -12.44 -22.64
N GLY A 161 10.16 -11.77 -21.50
CA GLY A 161 11.01 -12.12 -20.34
C GLY A 161 12.50 -11.78 -20.48
N PHE A 162 12.89 -11.02 -21.47
CA PHE A 162 14.26 -10.55 -21.69
C PHE A 162 14.47 -9.12 -21.19
N THR A 163 14.26 -8.90 -19.89
CA THR A 163 14.60 -7.62 -19.27
C THR A 163 16.10 -7.48 -19.16
N THR A 164 16.67 -6.42 -19.73
CA THR A 164 18.05 -6.01 -19.41
C THR A 164 18.03 -5.54 -17.96
N LYS A 165 18.37 -6.43 -17.02
CA LYS A 165 18.44 -6.10 -15.60
C LYS A 165 19.41 -4.95 -15.41
N VAL A 166 18.88 -3.80 -15.02
CA VAL A 166 19.71 -2.73 -14.52
C VAL A 166 20.12 -3.14 -13.11
N LYS A 167 21.43 -3.36 -12.90
CA LYS A 167 21.92 -3.65 -11.56
C LYS A 167 21.65 -2.46 -10.66
N MET A 168 20.88 -2.68 -9.58
CA MET A 168 20.57 -1.61 -8.63
C MET A 168 21.83 -1.06 -7.95
N ALA A 169 22.86 -1.89 -7.77
CA ALA A 169 24.17 -1.45 -7.27
C ALA A 169 24.77 -0.29 -8.07
N ASP A 170 24.55 -0.21 -9.38
CA ASP A 170 25.08 0.86 -10.24
C ASP A 170 24.35 2.21 -10.04
N ARG A 171 23.17 2.21 -9.41
CA ARG A 171 22.33 3.39 -9.19
C ARG A 171 22.42 3.93 -7.77
N VAL A 172 22.76 3.08 -6.82
CA VAL A 172 22.91 3.45 -5.42
C VAL A 172 24.29 4.06 -5.19
N ARG A 173 24.35 5.21 -4.53
CA ARG A 173 25.58 5.88 -4.18
C ARG A 173 25.93 5.63 -2.70
N PRO A 174 27.22 5.66 -2.33
CA PRO A 174 27.62 5.47 -0.92
C PRO A 174 26.95 6.44 0.05
N GLU A 175 26.72 7.68 -0.39
CA GLU A 175 26.07 8.73 0.40
C GLU A 175 24.55 8.62 0.53
N ASP A 176 23.89 7.75 -0.24
CA ASP A 176 22.44 7.57 -0.15
C ASP A 176 22.05 6.93 1.19
N GLU A 177 21.14 7.56 1.93
CA GLU A 177 20.67 7.10 3.26
C GLU A 177 19.22 6.62 3.23
N THR A 178 18.38 7.26 2.41
CA THR A 178 16.95 6.98 2.34
C THR A 178 16.52 6.76 0.89
N PHE A 179 15.79 5.68 0.68
CA PHE A 179 15.18 5.37 -0.59
C PHE A 179 13.67 5.44 -0.45
N LEU A 180 13.01 6.10 -1.39
CA LEU A 180 11.57 6.05 -1.58
C LEU A 180 11.29 5.36 -2.91
N VAL A 181 10.30 4.52 -2.94
CA VAL A 181 9.82 3.88 -4.17
C VAL A 181 8.38 4.34 -4.39
N ALA A 182 8.14 5.01 -5.49
CA ALA A 182 6.87 5.58 -5.84
C ALA A 182 6.05 4.60 -6.68
N TYR A 183 4.88 4.23 -6.22
CA TYR A 183 3.83 3.46 -6.91
C TYR A 183 4.33 2.33 -7.85
N PRO A 184 5.09 1.33 -7.32
CA PRO A 184 5.70 0.26 -8.14
C PRO A 184 4.69 -0.84 -8.49
N TYR A 185 3.63 -0.51 -9.25
CA TYR A 185 2.55 -1.44 -9.60
C TYR A 185 2.22 -1.52 -11.09
N PHE A 186 2.89 -0.72 -11.95
CA PHE A 186 2.63 -0.73 -13.39
C PHE A 186 3.14 -2.00 -14.07
N ASN A 187 4.29 -2.49 -13.62
CA ASN A 187 4.91 -3.70 -14.15
C ASN A 187 5.20 -4.70 -13.03
N VAL A 188 4.90 -5.97 -13.27
CA VAL A 188 5.16 -7.07 -12.33
C VAL A 188 6.63 -7.18 -11.90
N ASN A 189 7.57 -6.66 -12.71
CA ASN A 189 9.00 -6.70 -12.41
C ASN A 189 9.44 -5.62 -11.43
N GLU A 190 8.70 -4.53 -11.25
CA GLU A 190 9.10 -3.40 -10.40
C GLU A 190 9.34 -3.85 -8.97
N MET A 191 8.40 -4.60 -8.38
CA MET A 191 8.57 -5.12 -7.02
C MET A 191 9.71 -6.14 -6.90
N LEU A 192 10.08 -6.85 -7.98
CA LEU A 192 11.26 -7.71 -7.98
C LEU A 192 12.55 -6.88 -7.95
N VAL A 193 12.58 -5.73 -8.64
CA VAL A 193 13.68 -4.77 -8.59
C VAL A 193 13.77 -4.11 -7.21
N VAL A 194 12.64 -3.80 -6.57
CA VAL A 194 12.59 -3.28 -5.20
C VAL A 194 13.15 -4.30 -4.19
N GLU A 195 12.84 -5.59 -4.35
CA GLU A 195 13.44 -6.64 -3.53
C GLU A 195 14.97 -6.72 -3.74
N GLU A 196 15.45 -6.57 -4.98
CA GLU A 196 16.87 -6.52 -5.31
C GLU A 196 17.55 -5.29 -4.66
N LEU A 197 16.95 -4.10 -4.75
CA LEU A 197 17.40 -2.89 -4.05
C LEU A 197 17.52 -3.13 -2.54
N TYR A 198 16.50 -3.74 -1.92
CA TYR A 198 16.54 -4.06 -0.50
C TYR A 198 17.73 -4.98 -0.16
N LYS A 199 17.91 -6.06 -0.91
CA LYS A 199 18.99 -7.04 -0.67
C LYS A 199 20.37 -6.45 -0.86
N GLU A 200 20.55 -5.62 -1.90
CA GLU A 200 21.89 -5.10 -2.27
C GLU A 200 22.26 -3.81 -1.51
N ALA A 201 21.29 -2.99 -1.16
CA ALA A 201 21.59 -1.66 -0.62
C ALA A 201 21.16 -1.43 0.82
N ILE A 202 20.18 -2.19 1.36
CA ILE A 202 19.58 -1.94 2.67
C ILE A 202 20.07 -2.96 3.71
N VAL A 203 20.04 -4.25 3.37
CA VAL A 203 20.41 -5.32 4.30
C VAL A 203 21.85 -5.10 4.82
N GLY A 204 22.00 -5.14 6.16
CA GLY A 204 23.29 -4.93 6.81
C GLY A 204 23.79 -3.48 6.83
N THR A 205 22.96 -2.52 6.50
CA THR A 205 23.25 -1.08 6.53
C THR A 205 22.28 -0.32 7.42
N ASN A 206 22.51 0.98 7.64
CA ASN A 206 21.56 1.87 8.33
C ASN A 206 20.61 2.58 7.36
N ARG A 207 20.58 2.19 6.09
CA ARG A 207 19.71 2.78 5.06
C ARG A 207 18.28 2.34 5.25
N LYS A 208 17.35 3.14 4.70
CA LYS A 208 15.91 2.96 4.84
C LYS A 208 15.25 2.91 3.49
N LEU A 209 14.17 2.15 3.41
CA LEU A 209 13.35 2.01 2.21
C LEU A 209 11.88 2.21 2.57
N ILE A 210 11.22 3.15 1.91
CA ILE A 210 9.78 3.41 2.05
C ILE A 210 9.12 3.19 0.69
N ILE A 211 8.14 2.32 0.64
CA ILE A 211 7.33 2.07 -0.57
C ILE A 211 6.04 2.86 -0.42
N PHE A 212 5.74 3.70 -1.42
CA PHE A 212 4.54 4.50 -1.50
C PHE A 212 3.58 3.96 -2.54
N ASN A 213 2.32 3.72 -2.12
CA ASN A 213 1.20 3.37 -3.00
C ASN A 213 1.58 2.25 -3.98
N GLY A 214 2.11 1.15 -3.41
CA GLY A 214 2.61 0.02 -4.19
C GLY A 214 1.53 -0.97 -4.62
N GLU A 215 0.28 -0.79 -4.19
CA GLU A 215 -0.83 -1.73 -4.37
C GLU A 215 -0.43 -3.17 -4.03
N LEU A 216 0.37 -3.33 -2.96
CA LEU A 216 0.97 -4.60 -2.59
C LEU A 216 -0.07 -5.68 -2.25
N ASP A 217 -1.31 -5.27 -1.96
CA ASP A 217 -2.41 -6.20 -1.73
C ASP A 217 -2.76 -7.04 -2.95
N ARG A 218 -2.49 -6.57 -4.16
CA ARG A 218 -2.59 -7.39 -5.37
C ARG A 218 -1.65 -8.60 -5.30
N ILE A 219 -0.45 -8.41 -4.76
CA ILE A 219 0.52 -9.50 -4.60
C ILE A 219 0.14 -10.36 -3.39
N ARG A 220 -0.25 -9.76 -2.26
CA ARG A 220 -0.66 -10.46 -1.02
C ARG A 220 -1.88 -11.34 -1.24
N SER A 221 -2.88 -10.86 -1.98
CA SER A 221 -4.12 -11.59 -2.27
C SER A 221 -3.98 -12.74 -3.26
N GLY A 222 -2.82 -12.87 -3.93
CA GLY A 222 -2.62 -13.87 -4.96
C GLY A 222 -3.31 -13.54 -6.30
N TYR A 223 -3.57 -12.25 -6.56
CA TYR A 223 -4.10 -11.79 -7.85
C TYR A 223 -3.25 -12.27 -9.04
N TYR A 224 -1.94 -12.42 -8.84
CA TYR A 224 -1.01 -12.97 -9.81
C TYR A 224 -0.86 -14.48 -9.59
N PRO A 225 -1.44 -15.35 -10.46
CA PRO A 225 -1.35 -16.80 -10.27
C PRO A 225 0.09 -17.30 -10.24
N SER A 226 0.44 -18.10 -9.23
CA SER A 226 1.82 -18.54 -8.98
C SER A 226 2.42 -19.34 -10.12
N PHE A 227 1.58 -20.01 -10.92
CA PHE A 227 2.03 -20.76 -12.09
C PHE A 227 2.61 -19.82 -13.18
N PHE A 228 2.02 -18.65 -13.39
CA PHE A 228 2.51 -17.68 -14.37
C PHE A 228 3.54 -16.70 -13.76
N TYR A 229 3.43 -16.41 -12.47
CA TYR A 229 4.25 -15.43 -11.76
C TYR A 229 4.95 -16.05 -10.53
N PRO A 230 5.80 -17.08 -10.69
CA PRO A 230 6.41 -17.78 -9.56
C PRO A 230 7.31 -16.86 -8.70
N LYS A 231 7.96 -15.87 -9.31
CA LYS A 231 8.79 -14.91 -8.59
C LYS A 231 7.98 -14.00 -7.68
N LEU A 232 6.80 -13.52 -8.13
CA LEU A 232 5.89 -12.73 -7.29
C LEU A 232 5.29 -13.58 -6.15
N ALA A 233 4.97 -14.84 -6.42
CA ALA A 233 4.54 -15.77 -5.39
C ALA A 233 5.62 -16.04 -4.34
N ALA A 234 6.90 -16.05 -4.72
CA ALA A 234 8.01 -16.12 -3.78
C ALA A 234 8.14 -14.81 -2.99
N LEU A 235 8.07 -13.65 -3.66
CA LEU A 235 8.17 -12.33 -3.06
C LEU A 235 7.07 -12.11 -1.99
N SER A 236 5.84 -12.55 -2.23
CA SER A 236 4.75 -12.45 -1.26
C SER A 236 5.04 -13.21 0.05
N LYS A 237 5.86 -14.26 0.01
CA LYS A 237 6.21 -15.10 1.16
C LYS A 237 7.52 -14.68 1.84
N THR A 238 8.45 -14.09 1.10
CA THR A 238 9.82 -13.87 1.59
C THR A 238 10.17 -12.40 1.81
N PHE A 239 9.57 -11.49 1.06
CA PHE A 239 9.87 -10.07 1.11
C PHE A 239 8.73 -9.24 1.73
N LEU A 240 7.48 -9.38 1.24
CA LEU A 240 6.36 -8.60 1.76
C LEU A 240 6.14 -8.75 3.27
N PRO A 241 6.33 -9.92 3.91
CA PRO A 241 6.20 -10.03 5.37
C PRO A 241 7.26 -9.25 6.17
N LYS A 242 8.32 -8.74 5.54
CA LYS A 242 9.33 -7.92 6.19
C LYS A 242 8.98 -6.43 6.22
N LEU A 243 8.00 -6.02 5.42
CA LEU A 243 7.51 -4.65 5.37
C LEU A 243 6.72 -4.33 6.64
N GLU A 244 7.06 -3.22 7.28
CA GLU A 244 6.18 -2.60 8.27
C GLU A 244 5.25 -1.64 7.54
N THR A 245 3.96 -1.93 7.53
CA THR A 245 2.95 -1.01 6.99
C THR A 245 2.70 0.08 8.01
N ILE A 246 3.32 1.24 7.83
CA ILE A 246 3.31 2.32 8.81
C ILE A 246 2.12 3.26 8.67
N TYR A 247 1.57 3.39 7.47
CA TYR A 247 0.37 4.16 7.21
C TYR A 247 -0.44 3.50 6.10
N TYR A 248 -1.76 3.31 6.34
CA TYR A 248 -2.57 2.58 5.40
C TYR A 248 -4.03 3.06 5.42
N VAL A 249 -4.58 3.33 4.24
CA VAL A 249 -5.99 3.67 4.03
C VAL A 249 -6.52 2.91 2.82
N HIS A 250 -7.48 2.02 3.02
CA HIS A 250 -8.15 1.30 1.95
C HIS A 250 -9.67 1.35 2.14
N ASN A 251 -10.38 1.92 1.17
CA ASN A 251 -11.84 2.10 1.23
C ASN A 251 -12.57 0.96 0.52
N PHE A 252 -13.68 0.52 1.10
CA PHE A 252 -14.58 -0.51 0.58
C PHE A 252 -15.91 0.10 0.16
N LYS A 253 -16.42 -0.30 -1.00
CA LYS A 253 -17.73 0.13 -1.54
C LYS A 253 -18.91 -0.56 -0.85
N GLY A 254 -20.10 0.02 -1.04
CA GLY A 254 -21.41 -0.56 -0.72
C GLY A 254 -22.07 0.04 0.50
N LEU A 255 -23.33 -0.38 0.74
CA LEU A 255 -24.15 0.10 1.87
C LEU A 255 -23.53 -0.21 3.23
N LYS A 256 -22.82 -1.33 3.32
CA LYS A 256 -22.02 -1.74 4.47
C LYS A 256 -20.52 -1.55 4.22
N GLY A 257 -20.16 -0.58 3.40
CA GLY A 257 -18.77 -0.22 3.15
C GLY A 257 -18.08 0.33 4.39
N GLY A 258 -16.77 0.53 4.29
CA GLY A 258 -15.96 1.04 5.38
C GLY A 258 -14.53 1.30 4.92
N THR A 259 -13.63 1.49 5.86
CA THR A 259 -12.22 1.78 5.60
C THR A 259 -11.36 0.91 6.48
N LEU A 260 -10.37 0.22 5.90
CA LEU A 260 -9.26 -0.37 6.65
C LEU A 260 -8.21 0.72 6.82
N PHE A 261 -7.85 0.98 8.06
CA PHE A 261 -6.96 2.06 8.45
C PHE A 261 -5.87 1.59 9.42
N ARG A 262 -4.67 2.07 9.21
CA ARG A 262 -3.56 1.97 10.16
C ARG A 262 -2.75 3.25 10.19
N CYS A 263 -2.33 3.65 11.39
CA CYS A 263 -1.31 4.65 11.64
C CYS A 263 -0.37 4.10 12.73
N TYR A 264 0.88 3.79 12.35
CA TYR A 264 1.89 3.22 13.25
C TYR A 264 2.23 4.19 14.40
N PRO A 265 2.40 3.71 15.65
CA PRO A 265 2.45 2.32 16.08
C PRO A 265 1.08 1.69 16.39
N GLY A 266 -0.02 2.40 16.14
CA GLY A 266 -1.36 1.91 16.43
C GLY A 266 -1.74 0.63 15.65
N PRO A 267 -2.81 -0.05 16.11
CA PRO A 267 -3.31 -1.27 15.50
C PRO A 267 -4.03 -1.03 14.16
N TRP A 268 -4.36 -2.11 13.46
CA TRP A 268 -5.26 -2.09 12.32
C TRP A 268 -6.70 -1.89 12.76
N LYS A 269 -7.40 -0.97 12.13
CA LYS A 269 -8.80 -0.63 12.44
C LYS A 269 -9.67 -0.77 11.20
N VAL A 270 -10.84 -1.36 11.36
CA VAL A 270 -11.92 -1.30 10.38
C VAL A 270 -12.90 -0.24 10.83
N LEU A 271 -13.02 0.82 10.05
CA LEU A 271 -13.81 2.00 10.36
C LEU A 271 -15.03 2.09 9.47
N ARG A 272 -16.12 2.67 9.98
CA ARG A 272 -17.30 3.06 9.20
C ARG A 272 -17.67 4.51 9.49
N LYS A 273 -17.92 5.27 8.44
CA LYS A 273 -18.40 6.65 8.57
C LYS A 273 -19.86 6.66 8.99
N ALA A 274 -20.15 7.25 10.14
CA ALA A 274 -21.52 7.43 10.63
C ALA A 274 -22.22 8.56 9.87
N SER A 275 -23.55 8.63 9.98
CA SER A 275 -24.35 9.73 9.42
C SER A 275 -24.00 11.10 10.00
N SER A 276 -23.43 11.15 11.19
CA SER A 276 -22.85 12.37 11.81
C SER A 276 -21.59 12.87 11.11
N GLY A 277 -20.98 12.08 10.23
CA GLY A 277 -19.69 12.35 9.61
C GLY A 277 -18.48 11.82 10.38
N SER A 278 -18.63 11.42 11.65
CA SER A 278 -17.58 10.80 12.46
C SER A 278 -17.31 9.36 12.04
N TYR A 279 -16.11 8.84 12.34
CA TYR A 279 -15.77 7.45 12.13
C TYR A 279 -15.98 6.62 13.39
N ILE A 280 -16.58 5.44 13.22
CA ILE A 280 -16.79 4.44 14.27
C ILE A 280 -15.86 3.29 13.98
N CYS A 281 -15.10 2.84 14.98
CA CYS A 281 -14.28 1.65 14.89
C CYS A 281 -15.17 0.41 15.08
N LEU A 282 -15.27 -0.40 14.04
CA LEU A 282 -16.05 -1.64 14.03
C LEU A 282 -15.23 -2.84 14.52
N HIS A 283 -13.93 -2.83 14.21
CA HIS A 283 -13.01 -3.89 14.57
C HIS A 283 -11.59 -3.35 14.67
N GLN A 284 -10.79 -3.98 15.55
CA GLN A 284 -9.39 -3.63 15.78
C GLN A 284 -8.56 -4.88 16.03
N GLN A 285 -7.35 -4.96 15.43
CA GLN A 285 -6.40 -6.06 15.65
C GLN A 285 -4.96 -5.62 15.36
N GLU A 286 -3.98 -6.39 15.87
CA GLU A 286 -2.56 -6.07 15.70
C GLU A 286 -2.01 -6.47 14.32
N GLU A 287 -2.43 -7.60 13.81
CA GLU A 287 -2.01 -8.09 12.50
C GLU A 287 -2.89 -7.54 11.37
N MET A 288 -2.32 -7.37 10.18
CA MET A 288 -3.06 -6.91 9.01
C MET A 288 -4.15 -7.92 8.63
N PRO A 289 -5.45 -7.56 8.69
CA PRO A 289 -6.49 -8.42 8.13
C PRO A 289 -6.39 -8.47 6.61
N SER A 290 -6.76 -9.57 6.01
CA SER A 290 -6.87 -9.61 4.55
C SER A 290 -8.04 -8.74 4.07
N LEU A 291 -7.92 -8.12 2.90
CA LEU A 291 -9.01 -7.33 2.32
C LEU A 291 -10.29 -8.16 2.14
N LYS A 292 -10.14 -9.46 1.86
CA LYS A 292 -11.26 -10.40 1.78
C LYS A 292 -11.97 -10.59 3.11
N GLU A 293 -11.23 -10.77 4.18
CA GLU A 293 -11.76 -10.87 5.55
C GLU A 293 -12.52 -9.60 5.94
N VAL A 294 -11.93 -8.43 5.69
CA VAL A 294 -12.60 -7.15 5.95
C VAL A 294 -13.90 -7.02 5.16
N ALA A 295 -13.88 -7.32 3.85
CA ALA A 295 -15.03 -7.14 2.98
C ALA A 295 -16.16 -8.15 3.21
N LEU A 296 -15.83 -9.41 3.53
CA LEU A 296 -16.80 -10.51 3.57
C LEU A 296 -17.21 -10.92 4.98
N GLU A 297 -16.41 -10.60 5.99
CA GLU A 297 -16.64 -11.06 7.36
C GLU A 297 -16.83 -9.89 8.34
N ILE A 298 -15.89 -8.94 8.39
CA ILE A 298 -15.93 -7.86 9.38
C ILE A 298 -17.03 -6.83 9.04
N LEU A 299 -16.97 -6.24 7.84
CA LEU A 299 -17.92 -5.20 7.44
C LEU A 299 -19.38 -5.67 7.37
N PRO A 300 -19.72 -6.89 6.89
CA PRO A 300 -21.11 -7.36 6.89
C PRO A 300 -21.67 -7.69 8.26
N SER A 301 -20.82 -8.10 9.22
CA SER A 301 -21.26 -8.52 10.57
C SER A 301 -21.45 -7.37 11.54
N ALA A 302 -21.00 -6.15 11.19
CA ALA A 302 -21.03 -4.97 12.05
C ALA A 302 -22.19 -4.01 11.74
#